data_9a6f3dcb6800f53a8a7d0202982aec90
#
_entry.id   9a6f3dcb6800f53a8a7d0202982aec90
#
_cell.length_a   1.000
_cell.length_b   1.000
_cell.length_c   1.000
_cell.angle_alpha   90.00
_cell.angle_beta   90.00
_cell.angle_gamma   90.00
#
_symmetry.space_group_name_H-M   'P 1'
#
loop_
_entity.id
_entity.type
_entity.pdbx_description
1 polymer ?
#
loop_
_entity_poly.entity_id
_entity_poly.type
_entity_poly.pdbx_seq_one_letter_code
_entity_poly.pdbx_strand_id
1 'polypeptide(L)'
;MALKKVDFAAGFNKQSVPSALPGQWVDGDFVRFRYTAPEKIGGWEQLTVGSKTLPGAARAQLAWTSLTGERYAAIGTSQGLFLYYGNDFYDITPLDTAITGCTLTTVNGSNVLTVVKGSHGLAVGRYVTLSGVTVTGASDYTPTELQVVYEILTVPTVDKFTVQAVRNEGGSGMTAAGAATVNPYVEVGPTIQTTGYGWGTSSWGAETWGTERSTSNVTLDPGNWSLDNFGQVLVATIFNGKTFTWNAGASGARGIRASINTSGFLTTNNPTASRFTLVSDRDRHLFHFGTETTIGDPTTQDPMFVRFSNQENLNSYTPTAINTAGTFRLDTGNQIRAVLQGKDYVFVLTDLAAYVIQFVGPPFTFSVRQVGTNCGCIGQHAASYVNGAVYWMSNEGGFFVYDGTVKALPCLVEDFVFTTQNGNLGLNYESSATVYSAPNSLYTEVNWFYPKSGSEQIDRCVTYNYQENVWTTSSLARSTYQDQGVFEKPYATEYNTTDTPVFPPISGITNLYGASVYYAHEIGNDQVNSSGRTSINAFIRSGDFDIDDGEIFMSMKRFMPDYKFLVGNSKVTLFISDYPSDDQEGSPLGPFTITKTTDKVDTRARGRLLSLKIENDAAGETWRYGSFRMDAQPDGRR
;
A
#
# COMPACT_ATOMS: atom_id res chain seq x y z
N MET A 1 -12.82 15.75 -50.31
CA MET A 1 -11.74 15.48 -49.34
C MET A 1 -12.28 14.49 -48.33
N ALA A 2 -11.65 13.33 -48.22
CA ALA A 2 -12.09 12.32 -47.27
C ALA A 2 -11.42 12.59 -45.92
N LEU A 3 -12.23 12.76 -44.88
CA LEU A 3 -11.75 12.75 -43.52
C LEU A 3 -11.19 11.37 -43.20
N LYS A 4 -9.96 11.30 -42.72
CA LYS A 4 -9.34 10.07 -42.26
C LYS A 4 -9.65 9.89 -40.78
N LYS A 5 -10.21 8.77 -40.40
CA LYS A 5 -10.40 8.37 -39.01
C LYS A 5 -9.15 7.61 -38.57
N VAL A 6 -8.61 7.94 -37.42
CA VAL A 6 -7.56 7.16 -36.75
C VAL A 6 -8.21 6.43 -35.58
N ASP A 7 -8.13 5.12 -35.62
CA ASP A 7 -8.62 4.25 -34.54
C ASP A 7 -7.42 3.83 -33.69
N PHE A 8 -7.58 3.91 -32.39
CA PHE A 8 -6.56 3.55 -31.41
C PHE A 8 -6.96 2.29 -30.67
N ALA A 9 -6.02 1.35 -30.57
CA ALA A 9 -6.19 0.18 -29.71
C ALA A 9 -6.19 0.58 -28.23
N ALA A 10 -7.01 -0.10 -27.42
CA ALA A 10 -7.05 0.14 -25.99
C ALA A 10 -5.76 -0.37 -25.31
N GLY A 11 -5.37 0.28 -24.21
CA GLY A 11 -4.20 -0.07 -23.41
C GLY A 11 -2.94 0.69 -23.82
N PHE A 12 -1.97 0.73 -22.91
CA PHE A 12 -0.65 1.30 -23.18
C PHE A 12 0.31 0.23 -23.69
N ASN A 13 1.09 0.57 -24.70
CA ASN A 13 2.23 -0.22 -25.15
C ASN A 13 3.50 0.63 -24.98
N LYS A 14 4.34 0.22 -24.03
CA LYS A 14 5.64 0.87 -23.73
C LYS A 14 6.84 -0.03 -24.07
N GLN A 15 6.62 -1.12 -24.83
CA GLN A 15 7.66 -2.07 -25.21
C GLN A 15 8.43 -1.68 -26.48
N SER A 16 7.85 -0.82 -27.30
CA SER A 16 8.44 -0.39 -28.56
C SER A 16 8.50 1.14 -28.66
N VAL A 17 9.28 1.60 -29.63
CA VAL A 17 9.37 3.04 -29.93
C VAL A 17 8.05 3.59 -30.48
N PRO A 18 7.67 4.84 -30.21
CA PRO A 18 6.39 5.42 -30.64
C PRO A 18 6.13 5.32 -32.15
N SER A 19 7.17 5.43 -32.97
CA SER A 19 7.07 5.33 -34.43
C SER A 19 6.73 3.91 -34.95
N ALA A 20 6.96 2.88 -34.14
CA ALA A 20 6.59 1.50 -34.46
C ALA A 20 5.18 1.12 -33.97
N LEU A 21 4.46 2.04 -33.36
CA LEU A 21 3.17 1.81 -32.71
C LEU A 21 2.03 2.69 -33.26
N PRO A 22 1.83 2.73 -34.60
CA PRO A 22 0.74 3.50 -35.16
C PRO A 22 -0.61 2.96 -34.67
N GLY A 23 -1.49 3.88 -34.26
CA GLY A 23 -2.80 3.50 -33.72
C GLY A 23 -2.81 2.85 -32.35
N GLN A 24 -1.74 2.98 -31.57
CA GLN A 24 -1.67 2.57 -30.18
C GLN A 24 -1.42 3.75 -29.24
N TRP A 25 -1.75 3.58 -27.97
CA TRP A 25 -1.40 4.54 -26.94
C TRP A 25 -0.07 4.13 -26.31
N VAL A 26 0.88 5.06 -26.24
CA VAL A 26 2.23 4.79 -25.77
C VAL A 26 2.52 5.34 -24.39
N ASP A 27 1.77 6.36 -23.96
CA ASP A 27 1.94 6.94 -22.63
C ASP A 27 0.65 7.56 -22.11
N GLY A 28 0.58 7.69 -20.78
CA GLY A 28 -0.53 8.34 -20.11
C GLY A 28 -0.42 8.26 -18.59
N ASP A 29 -1.19 9.12 -17.93
CA ASP A 29 -1.30 9.16 -16.49
C ASP A 29 -2.76 9.42 -16.07
N PHE A 30 -3.22 8.80 -15.00
CA PHE A 30 -4.59 8.90 -14.47
C PHE A 30 -5.68 8.59 -15.51
N VAL A 31 -5.41 7.61 -16.40
CA VAL A 31 -6.33 7.17 -17.45
C VAL A 31 -6.58 5.68 -17.34
N ARG A 32 -7.84 5.30 -17.52
CA ARG A 32 -8.30 3.91 -17.67
C ARG A 32 -8.96 3.70 -19.02
N PHE A 33 -9.13 2.44 -19.41
CA PHE A 33 -9.91 2.09 -20.58
C PHE A 33 -11.25 1.50 -20.16
N ARG A 34 -12.31 1.93 -20.84
CA ARG A 34 -13.65 1.42 -20.62
C ARG A 34 -14.38 1.33 -21.96
N TYR A 35 -14.82 0.12 -22.30
CA TYR A 35 -15.38 -0.17 -23.62
C TYR A 35 -14.40 0.28 -24.73
N THR A 36 -13.16 -0.09 -24.61
CA THR A 36 -12.02 0.25 -25.48
C THR A 36 -11.66 1.75 -25.57
N ALA A 37 -12.44 2.63 -24.97
CA ALA A 37 -12.21 4.07 -25.00
C ALA A 37 -11.44 4.54 -23.75
N PRO A 38 -10.41 5.39 -23.90
CA PRO A 38 -9.71 5.98 -22.78
C PRO A 38 -10.59 7.00 -22.06
N GLU A 39 -10.62 6.92 -20.72
CA GLU A 39 -11.28 7.90 -19.86
C GLU A 39 -10.40 8.28 -18.69
N LYS A 40 -10.56 9.49 -18.21
CA LYS A 40 -9.95 9.94 -16.95
C LYS A 40 -10.52 9.12 -15.80
N ILE A 41 -9.65 8.69 -14.87
CA ILE A 41 -10.08 8.00 -13.64
C ILE A 41 -10.94 8.92 -12.75
N GLY A 42 -11.71 8.31 -11.87
CA GLY A 42 -12.48 9.04 -10.85
C GLY A 42 -11.58 9.77 -9.86
N GLY A 43 -12.14 10.78 -9.19
CA GLY A 43 -11.46 11.52 -8.14
C GLY A 43 -11.44 10.77 -6.81
N TRP A 44 -10.83 11.41 -5.81
CA TRP A 44 -10.80 10.91 -4.44
C TRP A 44 -10.95 12.04 -3.43
N GLU A 45 -11.54 11.71 -2.30
CA GLU A 45 -11.81 12.64 -1.22
C GLU A 45 -11.22 12.13 0.09
N GLN A 46 -10.50 12.99 0.79
CA GLN A 46 -9.99 12.70 2.12
C GLN A 46 -11.16 12.50 3.08
N LEU A 47 -11.14 11.40 3.83
CA LEU A 47 -12.11 11.15 4.89
C LEU A 47 -11.81 12.09 6.05
N THR A 48 -12.57 13.17 6.10
CA THR A 48 -12.30 14.32 6.97
C THR A 48 -12.96 14.20 8.32
N VAL A 49 -12.54 13.28 9.13
CA VAL A 49 -12.83 13.43 10.54
C VAL A 49 -11.72 14.24 11.18
N GLY A 50 -11.91 15.57 11.26
CA GLY A 50 -10.98 16.48 11.90
C GLY A 50 -9.57 16.50 11.30
N SER A 51 -9.44 16.26 9.97
CA SER A 51 -8.13 16.19 9.29
C SER A 51 -7.16 15.19 9.92
N LYS A 52 -7.66 14.09 10.47
CA LYS A 52 -6.84 13.08 11.16
C LYS A 52 -5.94 12.35 10.16
N THR A 53 -4.66 12.33 10.47
CA THR A 53 -3.62 11.58 9.77
C THR A 53 -3.03 10.55 10.72
N LEU A 54 -2.79 9.34 10.24
CA LEU A 54 -2.32 8.20 11.04
C LEU A 54 -0.78 8.15 11.04
N PRO A 55 -0.13 7.84 12.17
CA PRO A 55 1.32 7.77 12.23
C PRO A 55 1.89 6.61 11.43
N GLY A 56 2.98 6.88 10.71
CA GLY A 56 3.70 5.91 9.91
C GLY A 56 3.02 5.52 8.60
N ALA A 57 3.67 4.63 7.87
CA ALA A 57 3.16 4.13 6.59
C ALA A 57 2.12 3.03 6.81
N ALA A 58 0.90 3.23 6.31
CA ALA A 58 -0.10 2.17 6.27
C ALA A 58 0.36 1.06 5.31
N ARG A 59 0.28 -0.20 5.77
CA ARG A 59 0.76 -1.38 5.02
C ARG A 59 -0.29 -2.46 4.87
N ALA A 60 -1.33 -2.44 5.69
CA ALA A 60 -2.43 -3.38 5.63
C ALA A 60 -3.75 -2.68 5.88
N GLN A 61 -4.79 -3.13 5.23
CA GLN A 61 -6.15 -2.66 5.41
C GLN A 61 -7.12 -3.83 5.27
N LEU A 62 -8.12 -3.88 6.14
CA LEU A 62 -9.20 -4.84 6.08
C LEU A 62 -10.51 -4.17 6.46
N ALA A 63 -11.52 -4.30 5.61
CA ALA A 63 -12.87 -3.86 5.93
C ALA A 63 -13.80 -5.07 6.15
N TRP A 64 -14.65 -4.99 7.17
CA TRP A 64 -15.65 -6.02 7.46
C TRP A 64 -16.92 -5.44 8.06
N THR A 65 -17.98 -6.24 8.05
CA THR A 65 -19.25 -5.89 8.69
C THR A 65 -19.48 -6.79 9.88
N SER A 66 -19.86 -6.22 11.02
CA SER A 66 -20.23 -6.98 12.22
C SER A 66 -21.59 -7.70 12.05
N LEU A 67 -21.91 -8.61 12.95
CA LEU A 67 -23.23 -9.28 12.98
C LEU A 67 -24.38 -8.29 13.25
N THR A 68 -24.09 -7.11 13.78
CA THR A 68 -25.06 -6.03 14.01
C THR A 68 -25.20 -5.09 12.81
N GLY A 69 -24.48 -5.35 11.71
CA GLY A 69 -24.50 -4.53 10.49
C GLY A 69 -23.59 -3.29 10.53
N GLU A 70 -22.80 -3.13 11.58
CA GLU A 70 -21.82 -2.05 11.66
C GLU A 70 -20.62 -2.31 10.76
N ARG A 71 -20.13 -1.27 10.07
CA ARG A 71 -19.03 -1.34 9.11
C ARG A 71 -17.74 -0.83 9.73
N TYR A 72 -16.71 -1.62 9.69
CA TYR A 72 -15.39 -1.32 10.22
C TYR A 72 -14.34 -1.42 9.13
N ALA A 73 -13.27 -0.61 9.26
CA ALA A 73 -12.02 -0.82 8.53
C ALA A 73 -10.85 -0.75 9.51
N ALA A 74 -10.05 -1.80 9.59
CA ALA A 74 -8.78 -1.79 10.31
C ALA A 74 -7.68 -1.32 9.37
N ILE A 75 -6.78 -0.49 9.87
CA ILE A 75 -5.63 0.05 9.15
C ILE A 75 -4.39 -0.21 9.99
N GLY A 76 -3.52 -1.08 9.50
CA GLY A 76 -2.22 -1.37 10.11
C GLY A 76 -1.13 -0.49 9.51
N THR A 77 -0.49 0.32 10.34
CA THR A 77 0.65 1.15 9.94
C THR A 77 1.95 0.62 10.52
N SER A 78 3.09 1.13 10.06
CA SER A 78 4.40 0.80 10.66
C SER A 78 4.53 1.24 12.12
N GLN A 79 3.59 2.04 12.65
CA GLN A 79 3.61 2.57 14.01
C GLN A 79 2.42 2.12 14.88
N GLY A 80 1.39 1.50 14.31
CA GLY A 80 0.24 1.10 15.10
C GLY A 80 -0.88 0.41 14.32
N LEU A 81 -1.97 0.17 15.01
CA LEU A 81 -3.20 -0.41 14.47
C LEU A 81 -4.37 0.51 14.79
N PHE A 82 -5.09 0.92 13.75
CA PHE A 82 -6.17 1.89 13.86
C PHE A 82 -7.46 1.33 13.28
N LEU A 83 -8.58 1.79 13.80
CA LEU A 83 -9.91 1.42 13.36
C LEU A 83 -10.63 2.65 12.83
N TYR A 84 -11.18 2.57 11.63
CA TYR A 84 -12.13 3.53 11.10
C TYR A 84 -13.55 3.01 11.27
N TYR A 85 -14.39 3.80 11.95
CA TYR A 85 -15.78 3.48 12.21
C TYR A 85 -16.61 4.75 12.41
N GLY A 86 -17.83 4.79 11.86
CA GLY A 86 -18.76 5.90 12.08
C GLY A 86 -18.20 7.27 11.70
N ASN A 87 -17.39 7.32 10.66
CA ASN A 87 -16.67 8.51 10.21
C ASN A 87 -15.65 9.06 11.23
N ASP A 88 -15.10 8.20 12.10
CA ASP A 88 -14.04 8.55 13.05
C ASP A 88 -12.97 7.44 13.15
N PHE A 89 -11.79 7.81 13.67
CA PHE A 89 -10.70 6.89 13.93
C PHE A 89 -10.59 6.55 15.42
N TYR A 90 -10.23 5.30 15.68
CA TYR A 90 -9.97 4.77 17.02
C TYR A 90 -8.60 4.11 17.03
N ASP A 91 -7.79 4.42 18.03
CA ASP A 91 -6.50 3.78 18.27
C ASP A 91 -6.71 2.46 19.02
N ILE A 92 -6.54 1.36 18.30
CA ILE A 92 -6.63 0.00 18.84
C ILE A 92 -5.26 -0.69 18.92
N THR A 93 -4.18 0.07 18.79
CA THR A 93 -2.81 -0.45 18.84
C THR A 93 -2.56 -1.24 20.11
N PRO A 94 -2.11 -2.49 20.04
CA PRO A 94 -1.76 -3.27 21.23
C PRO A 94 -0.62 -2.61 21.99
N LEU A 95 -0.61 -2.82 23.30
CA LEU A 95 0.48 -2.38 24.17
C LEU A 95 1.42 -3.55 24.44
N ASP A 96 2.69 -3.25 24.51
CA ASP A 96 3.73 -4.19 24.96
C ASP A 96 3.73 -4.28 26.51
N THR A 97 4.66 -5.04 27.06
CA THR A 97 4.79 -5.21 28.51
C THR A 97 4.94 -3.87 29.20
N ALA A 98 4.08 -3.59 30.16
CA ALA A 98 4.08 -2.36 30.93
C ALA A 98 5.35 -2.25 31.79
N ILE A 99 5.97 -1.07 31.78
CA ILE A 99 7.13 -0.74 32.57
C ILE A 99 6.68 0.05 33.78
N THR A 100 6.61 -0.58 34.94
CA THR A 100 6.09 0.01 36.19
C THR A 100 7.21 0.65 37.02
N GLY A 101 6.79 1.58 37.91
CA GLY A 101 7.69 2.26 38.85
C GLY A 101 8.67 3.20 38.15
N CYS A 102 8.21 3.88 37.13
CA CYS A 102 8.98 4.94 36.46
C CYS A 102 8.87 6.25 37.23
N THR A 103 9.95 7.01 37.27
CA THR A 103 9.99 8.33 37.89
C THR A 103 9.92 9.42 36.81
N LEU A 104 9.06 10.42 37.00
CA LEU A 104 8.94 11.56 36.12
C LEU A 104 9.62 12.78 36.71
N THR A 105 10.33 13.54 35.89
CA THR A 105 10.91 14.84 36.28
C THR A 105 10.64 15.87 35.20
N THR A 106 10.29 17.09 35.61
CA THR A 106 10.08 18.27 34.77
C THR A 106 10.90 19.45 35.29
N VAL A 107 11.12 20.45 34.43
CA VAL A 107 11.85 21.68 34.77
C VAL A 107 10.97 22.85 34.41
N ASN A 108 10.93 23.84 35.30
CA ASN A 108 10.19 25.11 35.09
C ASN A 108 10.57 25.73 33.72
N GLY A 109 9.56 26.16 33.00
CA GLY A 109 9.70 26.78 31.67
C GLY A 109 9.99 25.81 30.55
N SER A 110 10.11 24.49 30.81
CA SER A 110 10.36 23.46 29.82
C SER A 110 9.12 22.56 29.64
N ASN A 111 8.89 22.09 28.41
CA ASN A 111 7.90 21.07 28.13
C ASN A 111 8.52 19.66 28.01
N VAL A 112 9.81 19.53 28.28
CA VAL A 112 10.49 18.23 28.25
C VAL A 112 10.23 17.49 29.56
N LEU A 113 9.65 16.31 29.42
CA LEU A 113 9.40 15.36 30.50
C LEU A 113 10.49 14.28 30.44
N THR A 114 11.27 14.14 31.51
CA THR A 114 12.25 13.07 31.62
C THR A 114 11.67 11.90 32.41
N VAL A 115 11.69 10.73 31.81
CA VAL A 115 11.27 9.47 32.43
C VAL A 115 12.50 8.66 32.80
N VAL A 116 12.57 8.25 34.06
CA VAL A 116 13.70 7.46 34.59
C VAL A 116 13.23 6.08 35.00
N LYS A 117 13.89 5.08 34.45
CA LYS A 117 13.68 3.66 34.76
C LYS A 117 14.87 2.83 34.30
N GLY A 118 15.49 2.09 35.20
CA GLY A 118 16.64 1.24 34.88
C GLY A 118 16.33 0.24 33.76
N SER A 119 17.21 0.20 32.75
CA SER A 119 17.16 -0.74 31.62
C SER A 119 15.81 -0.81 30.93
N HIS A 120 15.23 0.35 30.59
CA HIS A 120 13.87 0.42 30.03
C HIS A 120 13.72 -0.19 28.61
N GLY A 121 14.80 -0.37 27.85
CA GLY A 121 14.80 -1.03 26.53
C GLY A 121 14.05 -0.29 25.41
N LEU A 122 13.69 0.98 25.60
CA LEU A 122 12.95 1.77 24.62
C LEU A 122 13.90 2.56 23.74
N ALA A 123 13.50 2.78 22.47
CA ALA A 123 14.26 3.53 21.47
C ALA A 123 13.59 4.87 21.13
N VAL A 124 14.36 5.79 20.54
CA VAL A 124 13.86 7.05 19.98
C VAL A 124 12.80 6.77 18.91
N GLY A 125 11.74 7.56 18.90
CA GLY A 125 10.64 7.47 17.96
C GLY A 125 9.57 6.44 18.32
N ARG A 126 9.78 5.59 19.33
CA ARG A 126 8.75 4.66 19.80
C ARG A 126 7.64 5.41 20.54
N TYR A 127 6.40 4.97 20.32
CA TYR A 127 5.24 5.56 21.02
C TYR A 127 4.99 4.87 22.37
N VAL A 128 4.65 5.69 23.36
CA VAL A 128 4.34 5.25 24.71
C VAL A 128 3.13 6.00 25.26
N THR A 129 2.37 5.37 26.14
CA THR A 129 1.39 6.07 26.98
C THR A 129 1.81 6.01 28.42
N LEU A 130 1.49 7.06 29.18
CA LEU A 130 1.70 7.09 30.62
C LEU A 130 0.37 6.81 31.33
N SER A 131 0.44 6.06 32.42
CA SER A 131 -0.70 5.78 33.30
C SER A 131 -0.25 5.77 34.76
N GLY A 132 -1.20 5.96 35.67
CA GLY A 132 -0.91 6.00 37.10
C GLY A 132 0.04 7.15 37.51
N VAL A 133 0.06 8.24 36.72
CA VAL A 133 0.94 9.38 36.99
C VAL A 133 0.47 10.10 38.25
N THR A 134 1.40 10.28 39.19
CA THR A 134 1.20 11.11 40.37
C THR A 134 2.04 12.36 40.20
N VAL A 135 1.37 13.51 40.17
CA VAL A 135 2.03 14.82 40.14
C VAL A 135 2.44 15.19 41.57
N THR A 136 3.71 15.56 41.72
CA THR A 136 4.29 15.91 43.05
C THR A 136 5.09 17.21 42.96
N GLY A 137 5.37 17.78 44.09
CA GLY A 137 6.04 19.09 44.16
C GLY A 137 5.11 20.24 43.80
N ALA A 138 5.68 21.31 43.28
CA ALA A 138 4.95 22.49 42.84
C ALA A 138 4.79 22.52 41.30
N SER A 139 4.62 21.36 40.68
CA SER A 139 4.25 21.25 39.27
C SER A 139 2.83 21.72 39.06
N ASP A 140 2.57 22.40 37.95
CA ASP A 140 1.25 22.86 37.55
C ASP A 140 0.56 21.92 36.53
N TYR A 141 1.21 20.82 36.15
CA TYR A 141 0.57 19.77 35.35
C TYR A 141 -0.50 19.03 36.15
N THR A 142 -1.53 18.60 35.45
CA THR A 142 -2.51 17.65 35.98
C THR A 142 -2.15 16.20 35.53
N PRO A 143 -2.53 15.17 36.30
CA PRO A 143 -2.32 13.80 35.88
C PRO A 143 -2.93 13.48 34.51
N THR A 144 -4.08 14.09 34.19
CA THR A 144 -4.79 13.89 32.92
C THR A 144 -4.00 14.46 31.72
N GLU A 145 -3.35 15.60 31.89
CA GLU A 145 -2.51 16.21 30.86
C GLU A 145 -1.28 15.37 30.54
N LEU A 146 -0.80 14.58 31.49
CA LEU A 146 0.37 13.74 31.34
C LEU A 146 0.02 12.30 30.89
N GLN A 147 -1.24 11.87 30.99
CA GLN A 147 -1.68 10.54 30.58
C GLN A 147 -2.17 10.54 29.11
N VAL A 148 -1.29 10.94 28.21
CA VAL A 148 -1.51 10.99 26.75
C VAL A 148 -0.49 10.10 26.03
N VAL A 149 -0.59 10.03 24.72
CA VAL A 149 0.39 9.35 23.86
C VAL A 149 1.58 10.28 23.63
N TYR A 150 2.78 9.74 23.74
CA TYR A 150 4.05 10.42 23.50
C TYR A 150 4.89 9.68 22.50
N GLU A 151 5.64 10.43 21.72
CA GLU A 151 6.79 9.94 20.96
C GLU A 151 8.06 10.13 21.79
N ILE A 152 8.90 9.13 21.89
CA ILE A 152 10.19 9.23 22.59
C ILE A 152 11.16 10.09 21.78
N LEU A 153 11.55 11.24 22.31
CA LEU A 153 12.41 12.19 21.61
C LEU A 153 13.88 11.83 21.69
N THR A 154 14.36 11.49 22.89
CA THR A 154 15.75 11.11 23.11
C THR A 154 15.85 9.99 24.14
N VAL A 155 16.91 9.21 24.03
CA VAL A 155 17.33 8.20 25.01
C VAL A 155 18.75 8.53 25.44
N PRO A 156 18.94 9.48 26.40
CA PRO A 156 20.27 9.89 26.82
C PRO A 156 21.08 8.79 27.47
N THR A 157 20.43 7.85 28.13
CA THR A 157 21.05 6.66 28.75
C THR A 157 20.08 5.49 28.71
N VAL A 158 20.57 4.27 28.93
CA VAL A 158 19.73 3.06 29.04
C VAL A 158 18.66 3.13 30.14
N ASP A 159 18.79 4.08 31.05
CA ASP A 159 17.91 4.27 32.21
C ASP A 159 17.05 5.54 32.12
N LYS A 160 17.14 6.30 31.02
CA LYS A 160 16.43 7.57 30.85
C LYS A 160 15.99 7.78 29.42
N PHE A 161 14.78 8.25 29.24
CA PHE A 161 14.30 8.80 27.98
C PHE A 161 13.51 10.10 28.21
N THR A 162 13.33 10.88 27.16
CA THR A 162 12.58 12.12 27.21
C THR A 162 11.40 12.07 26.26
N VAL A 163 10.31 12.71 26.69
CA VAL A 163 9.13 12.97 25.89
C VAL A 163 8.73 14.44 26.03
N GLN A 164 7.87 14.94 25.18
CA GLN A 164 7.46 16.35 25.21
C GLN A 164 6.00 16.47 25.63
N ALA A 165 5.74 17.22 26.68
CA ALA A 165 4.38 17.55 27.12
C ALA A 165 3.73 18.61 26.21
N VAL A 166 2.40 18.74 26.29
CA VAL A 166 1.59 19.66 25.46
C VAL A 166 1.93 21.12 25.67
N ARG A 167 2.42 21.49 26.86
CA ARG A 167 2.79 22.85 27.24
C ARG A 167 4.02 22.86 28.13
N ASN A 168 4.58 24.04 28.36
CA ASN A 168 5.67 24.20 29.32
C ASN A 168 5.17 24.03 30.77
N GLU A 169 6.04 23.49 31.61
CA GLU A 169 5.85 23.48 33.05
C GLU A 169 5.87 24.94 33.59
N GLY A 170 4.77 25.35 34.16
CA GLY A 170 4.65 26.70 34.75
C GLY A 170 4.99 26.77 36.23
N GLY A 171 5.04 25.61 36.90
CA GLY A 171 5.38 25.48 38.30
C GLY A 171 6.89 25.29 38.54
N SER A 172 7.27 24.91 39.74
CA SER A 172 8.67 24.65 40.10
C SER A 172 9.23 23.34 39.50
N GLY A 173 8.38 22.55 38.84
CA GLY A 173 8.71 21.27 38.28
C GLY A 173 8.51 20.09 39.22
N MET A 174 8.42 18.90 38.63
CA MET A 174 8.38 17.65 39.39
C MET A 174 9.80 17.18 39.70
N THR A 175 10.06 16.88 40.94
CA THR A 175 11.32 16.29 41.39
C THR A 175 11.09 14.84 41.80
N ALA A 176 11.58 13.91 40.96
CA ALA A 176 11.81 12.51 41.26
C ALA A 176 10.71 11.82 42.13
N ALA A 177 9.46 12.04 41.85
CA ALA A 177 8.43 11.35 42.58
C ALA A 177 7.32 10.87 41.67
N GLY A 178 6.74 9.76 42.03
CA GLY A 178 5.59 9.19 41.40
C GLY A 178 5.85 7.85 40.73
N ALA A 179 4.98 6.91 41.05
CA ALA A 179 4.95 5.62 40.40
C ALA A 179 4.15 5.75 39.09
N ALA A 180 4.76 6.26 38.05
CA ALA A 180 4.18 6.21 36.73
C ALA A 180 4.40 4.83 36.08
N THR A 181 3.46 4.40 35.32
CA THR A 181 3.59 3.23 34.44
C THR A 181 3.71 3.71 33.00
N VAL A 182 4.75 3.28 32.32
CA VAL A 182 4.94 3.48 30.88
C VAL A 182 4.40 2.26 30.17
N ASN A 183 3.49 2.47 29.23
CA ASN A 183 2.91 1.41 28.41
C ASN A 183 3.37 1.65 26.95
N PRO A 184 4.41 0.93 26.49
CA PRO A 184 4.90 1.06 25.12
C PRO A 184 3.88 0.50 24.13
N TYR A 185 3.80 1.11 22.95
CA TYR A 185 3.12 0.48 21.82
C TYR A 185 3.95 -0.73 21.37
N VAL A 186 3.29 -1.75 20.84
CA VAL A 186 4.00 -2.87 20.21
C VAL A 186 4.87 -2.35 19.08
N GLU A 187 6.03 -2.94 18.93
CA GLU A 187 6.93 -2.61 17.82
C GLU A 187 6.49 -3.39 16.58
N VAL A 188 6.11 -2.66 15.51
CA VAL A 188 5.65 -3.26 14.26
C VAL A 188 6.83 -3.53 13.33
N GLY A 189 7.79 -2.63 13.32
CA GLY A 189 8.99 -2.70 12.47
C GLY A 189 9.33 -1.35 11.84
N PRO A 190 10.40 -1.28 11.04
CA PRO A 190 10.83 -0.04 10.41
C PRO A 190 9.82 0.43 9.35
N THR A 191 9.78 1.75 9.11
CA THR A 191 8.93 2.34 8.07
C THR A 191 9.43 2.04 6.66
N ILE A 192 10.74 1.82 6.51
CA ILE A 192 11.40 1.47 5.26
C ILE A 192 12.18 0.17 5.44
N GLN A 193 12.47 -0.52 4.34
CA GLN A 193 13.38 -1.66 4.37
C GLN A 193 14.79 -1.17 4.67
N THR A 194 15.45 -1.77 5.66
CA THR A 194 16.83 -1.48 6.00
C THR A 194 17.72 -2.63 5.57
N THR A 195 18.70 -2.35 4.69
CA THR A 195 19.67 -3.35 4.25
C THR A 195 20.87 -3.34 5.18
N GLY A 196 21.06 -4.41 5.94
CA GLY A 196 22.19 -4.58 6.86
C GLY A 196 23.43 -5.23 6.24
N TYR A 197 23.37 -5.71 4.98
CA TYR A 197 24.44 -6.46 4.34
C TYR A 197 25.04 -5.74 3.13
N GLY A 198 26.36 -5.84 2.98
CA GLY A 198 27.09 -5.38 1.81
C GLY A 198 28.23 -4.42 2.14
N TRP A 199 29.10 -4.21 1.17
CA TRP A 199 30.17 -3.22 1.23
C TRP A 199 29.56 -1.81 1.28
N GLY A 200 29.81 -1.06 2.36
CA GLY A 200 29.34 0.31 2.49
C GLY A 200 28.05 0.50 3.30
N THR A 201 27.44 -0.55 3.85
CA THR A 201 26.20 -0.45 4.64
C THR A 201 26.40 -0.03 6.11
N SER A 202 27.63 0.34 6.51
CA SER A 202 27.96 0.83 7.87
C SER A 202 29.07 1.87 7.77
N SER A 203 29.24 2.66 8.82
CA SER A 203 30.34 3.62 8.92
C SER A 203 31.68 2.91 8.76
N TRP A 204 32.56 3.45 7.91
CA TRP A 204 33.94 2.96 7.78
C TRP A 204 34.65 2.97 9.14
N GLY A 205 35.18 1.81 9.54
CA GLY A 205 35.89 1.67 10.80
C GLY A 205 35.02 1.35 12.02
N ALA A 206 33.73 1.03 11.84
CA ALA A 206 32.83 0.68 12.94
C ALA A 206 33.19 -0.65 13.63
N GLU A 207 33.91 -1.56 12.94
CA GLU A 207 34.33 -2.87 13.48
C GLU A 207 35.74 -3.25 13.01
N THR A 208 36.40 -4.14 13.75
CA THR A 208 37.71 -4.64 13.39
C THR A 208 37.65 -5.68 12.27
N TRP A 209 38.70 -5.76 11.45
CA TRP A 209 38.82 -6.76 10.40
C TRP A 209 38.66 -8.19 10.97
N GLY A 210 37.70 -8.94 10.41
CA GLY A 210 37.45 -10.33 10.80
C GLY A 210 36.43 -10.51 11.92
N THR A 211 35.80 -9.43 12.40
CA THR A 211 34.68 -9.52 13.35
C THR A 211 33.36 -9.67 12.59
N GLU A 212 32.57 -10.72 12.88
CA GLU A 212 31.21 -10.86 12.35
C GLU A 212 30.35 -9.69 12.82
N ARG A 213 29.53 -9.16 11.90
CA ARG A 213 28.53 -8.19 12.26
C ARG A 213 27.56 -8.77 13.28
N SER A 214 27.18 -7.96 14.23
CA SER A 214 26.07 -8.27 15.11
C SER A 214 24.83 -8.63 14.29
N THR A 215 24.11 -9.69 14.65
CA THR A 215 22.85 -10.11 14.04
C THR A 215 21.75 -9.03 14.11
N SER A 216 21.94 -7.99 14.90
CA SER A 216 21.08 -6.80 14.95
C SER A 216 21.12 -5.93 13.67
N ASN A 217 22.04 -6.19 12.74
CA ASN A 217 22.19 -5.49 11.46
C ASN A 217 21.70 -6.29 10.26
N VAL A 218 20.86 -7.29 10.47
CA VAL A 218 20.21 -8.06 9.40
C VAL A 218 19.22 -7.17 8.65
N THR A 219 19.06 -7.38 7.35
CA THR A 219 17.98 -6.74 6.57
C THR A 219 16.65 -6.94 7.28
N LEU A 220 16.05 -5.84 7.70
CA LEU A 220 14.71 -5.84 8.29
C LEU A 220 13.72 -5.44 7.22
N ASP A 221 12.77 -6.32 6.96
CA ASP A 221 11.61 -5.99 6.12
C ASP A 221 10.81 -4.86 6.79
N PRO A 222 10.12 -4.00 6.02
CA PRO A 222 9.28 -2.95 6.59
C PRO A 222 8.22 -3.54 7.51
N GLY A 223 7.94 -2.84 8.60
CA GLY A 223 6.87 -3.22 9.52
C GLY A 223 5.54 -3.36 8.79
N ASN A 224 4.92 -4.52 8.92
CA ASN A 224 3.70 -4.88 8.21
C ASN A 224 2.75 -5.67 9.09
N TRP A 225 1.49 -5.67 8.72
CA TRP A 225 0.42 -6.41 9.38
C TRP A 225 -0.20 -7.41 8.42
N SER A 226 -0.63 -8.54 8.98
CA SER A 226 -1.58 -9.45 8.36
C SER A 226 -2.90 -9.29 9.09
N LEU A 227 -3.94 -8.86 8.40
CA LEU A 227 -5.25 -8.59 8.98
C LEU A 227 -6.28 -9.55 8.39
N ASP A 228 -7.08 -10.16 9.25
CA ASP A 228 -8.18 -11.00 8.84
C ASP A 228 -9.31 -11.00 9.89
N ASN A 229 -10.43 -11.61 9.57
CA ASN A 229 -11.65 -11.55 10.35
C ASN A 229 -12.12 -12.98 10.71
N PHE A 230 -12.24 -13.25 11.99
CA PHE A 230 -12.84 -14.49 12.50
C PHE A 230 -14.27 -14.19 13.01
N GLY A 231 -15.20 -14.03 12.06
CA GLY A 231 -16.57 -13.64 12.37
C GLY A 231 -16.68 -12.17 12.76
N GLN A 232 -16.72 -11.86 14.06
CA GLN A 232 -16.72 -10.47 14.57
C GLN A 232 -15.34 -10.02 15.08
N VAL A 233 -14.45 -10.98 15.27
CA VAL A 233 -13.14 -10.73 15.88
C VAL A 233 -12.14 -10.42 14.79
N LEU A 234 -11.55 -9.23 14.83
CA LEU A 234 -10.39 -8.89 14.04
C LEU A 234 -9.19 -9.70 14.55
N VAL A 235 -8.49 -10.36 13.65
CA VAL A 235 -7.20 -10.99 13.90
C VAL A 235 -6.13 -10.15 13.23
N ALA A 236 -5.15 -9.68 13.99
CA ALA A 236 -4.09 -8.82 13.52
C ALA A 236 -2.73 -9.40 13.94
N THR A 237 -1.87 -9.71 12.98
CA THR A 237 -0.55 -10.29 13.21
C THR A 237 0.52 -9.36 12.70
N ILE A 238 1.49 -9.05 13.55
CA ILE A 238 2.70 -8.32 13.13
C ILE A 238 3.60 -9.29 12.37
N PHE A 239 4.16 -8.82 11.26
CA PHE A 239 5.11 -9.61 10.48
C PHE A 239 6.29 -10.08 11.34
N ASN A 240 6.56 -11.39 11.36
CA ASN A 240 7.51 -12.06 12.26
C ASN A 240 7.24 -11.82 13.75
N GLY A 241 6.02 -11.53 14.13
CA GLY A 241 5.65 -11.17 15.50
C GLY A 241 4.37 -11.84 15.99
N LYS A 242 3.86 -11.26 17.05
CA LYS A 242 2.68 -11.77 17.78
C LYS A 242 1.38 -11.49 17.03
N THR A 243 0.38 -12.31 17.32
CA THR A 243 -1.00 -12.14 16.85
C THR A 243 -1.85 -11.52 17.95
N PHE A 244 -2.69 -10.57 17.57
CA PHE A 244 -3.60 -9.83 18.44
C PHE A 244 -5.03 -9.99 17.95
N THR A 245 -5.98 -9.83 18.86
CA THR A 245 -7.40 -9.82 18.52
C THR A 245 -8.09 -8.56 19.03
N TRP A 246 -9.10 -8.14 18.29
CA TRP A 246 -9.98 -7.07 18.70
C TRP A 246 -11.43 -7.46 18.41
N ASN A 247 -12.35 -7.20 19.37
CA ASN A 247 -13.75 -7.54 19.23
C ASN A 247 -14.64 -6.33 19.52
N ALA A 248 -15.38 -5.88 18.53
CA ALA A 248 -16.33 -4.78 18.62
C ALA A 248 -17.52 -5.08 19.55
N GLY A 249 -17.94 -6.34 19.64
CA GLY A 249 -19.12 -6.76 20.39
C GLY A 249 -18.89 -6.88 21.90
N ALA A 250 -17.65 -6.88 22.38
CA ALA A 250 -17.34 -6.89 23.79
C ALA A 250 -17.56 -5.49 24.40
N SER A 251 -18.76 -5.26 24.92
CA SER A 251 -19.09 -4.11 25.81
C SER A 251 -18.94 -2.69 25.22
N GLY A 252 -19.28 -2.44 23.98
CA GLY A 252 -19.36 -1.07 23.42
C GLY A 252 -18.05 -0.33 23.29
N ALA A 253 -16.95 -1.02 23.28
CA ALA A 253 -15.64 -0.47 23.52
C ALA A 253 -14.81 -0.37 22.22
N ARG A 254 -15.24 0.48 21.31
CA ARG A 254 -14.50 0.80 20.08
C ARG A 254 -13.12 1.39 20.32
N GLY A 255 -12.92 2.03 21.47
CA GLY A 255 -11.65 2.57 21.92
C GLY A 255 -10.80 1.60 22.77
N ILE A 256 -11.23 0.34 22.93
CA ILE A 256 -10.39 -0.65 23.60
C ILE A 256 -9.33 -1.14 22.63
N ARG A 257 -8.08 -1.11 23.08
CA ARG A 257 -6.95 -1.59 22.30
C ARG A 257 -7.04 -3.08 22.02
N ALA A 258 -6.58 -3.49 20.86
CA ALA A 258 -6.39 -4.91 20.57
C ALA A 258 -5.44 -5.54 21.60
N SER A 259 -5.68 -6.77 21.95
CA SER A 259 -4.90 -7.46 22.99
C SER A 259 -4.45 -8.84 22.53
N ILE A 260 -3.31 -9.28 23.06
CA ILE A 260 -2.83 -10.65 22.86
C ILE A 260 -3.84 -11.62 23.43
N ASN A 261 -4.44 -11.27 24.57
CA ASN A 261 -5.44 -12.12 25.22
C ASN A 261 -6.12 -11.40 26.37
N THR A 262 -7.40 -11.16 26.27
CA THR A 262 -8.20 -10.81 27.45
C THR A 262 -9.28 -11.83 27.76
N SER A 263 -9.49 -12.84 26.93
CA SER A 263 -10.57 -13.82 27.14
C SER A 263 -10.37 -15.16 26.45
N GLY A 264 -9.15 -15.69 26.48
CA GLY A 264 -8.90 -17.04 26.01
C GLY A 264 -8.24 -17.18 24.65
N PHE A 265 -7.77 -16.11 24.05
CA PHE A 265 -6.89 -16.16 22.89
C PHE A 265 -5.43 -16.06 23.36
N LEU A 266 -4.59 -17.03 23.05
CA LEU A 266 -3.19 -17.07 23.43
C LEU A 266 -2.87 -17.29 24.91
N THR A 267 -3.23 -18.43 25.37
CA THR A 267 -2.50 -19.06 26.46
C THR A 267 -1.23 -19.72 25.91
N THR A 268 -0.50 -20.42 26.72
CA THR A 268 0.78 -21.11 26.45
C THR A 268 0.86 -21.99 25.18
N ASN A 269 -0.22 -22.14 24.42
CA ASN A 269 -0.33 -23.05 23.27
C ASN A 269 -0.53 -22.36 21.91
N ASN A 270 -0.22 -21.07 21.81
CA ASN A 270 -0.35 -20.32 20.56
C ASN A 270 1.01 -19.88 20.03
N PRO A 271 1.18 -19.79 18.70
CA PRO A 271 2.40 -19.26 18.12
C PRO A 271 2.67 -17.82 18.57
N THR A 272 3.91 -17.52 18.92
CA THR A 272 4.37 -16.18 19.33
C THR A 272 5.06 -15.43 18.22
N ALA A 273 5.42 -16.10 17.11
CA ALA A 273 5.96 -15.50 15.91
C ALA A 273 5.35 -16.15 14.66
N SER A 274 4.83 -15.31 13.78
CA SER A 274 4.28 -15.73 12.49
C SER A 274 4.51 -14.64 11.45
N ARG A 275 4.71 -15.02 10.20
CA ARG A 275 4.81 -14.05 9.12
C ARG A 275 3.44 -13.55 8.70
N PHE A 276 2.48 -14.47 8.54
CA PHE A 276 1.13 -14.16 8.12
C PHE A 276 0.13 -14.99 8.89
N THR A 277 -1.07 -14.47 9.04
CA THR A 277 -2.23 -15.23 9.47
C THR A 277 -3.36 -15.07 8.46
N LEU A 278 -4.18 -16.12 8.34
CA LEU A 278 -5.35 -16.10 7.48
C LEU A 278 -6.40 -17.02 8.09
N VAL A 279 -7.65 -16.60 8.06
CA VAL A 279 -8.81 -17.39 8.45
C VAL A 279 -9.35 -18.12 7.23
N SER A 280 -9.49 -19.42 7.30
CA SER A 280 -10.19 -20.18 6.25
C SER A 280 -11.70 -19.91 6.36
N ASP A 281 -12.26 -19.25 5.36
CA ASP A 281 -13.68 -18.82 5.36
C ASP A 281 -14.66 -19.99 5.48
N ARG A 282 -14.37 -21.09 4.79
CA ARG A 282 -15.25 -22.24 4.71
C ARG A 282 -15.28 -23.04 6.01
N ASP A 283 -14.10 -23.26 6.58
CA ASP A 283 -13.90 -24.27 7.64
C ASP A 283 -13.53 -23.64 8.97
N ARG A 284 -13.30 -22.30 8.96
CA ARG A 284 -13.00 -21.46 10.12
C ARG A 284 -11.86 -22.02 10.98
N HIS A 285 -10.73 -22.26 10.31
CA HIS A 285 -9.44 -22.47 10.94
C HIS A 285 -8.60 -21.20 10.83
N LEU A 286 -7.87 -20.85 11.87
CA LEU A 286 -6.85 -19.82 11.79
C LEU A 286 -5.52 -20.44 11.41
N PHE A 287 -4.98 -20.04 10.27
CA PHE A 287 -3.66 -20.43 9.80
C PHE A 287 -2.60 -19.44 10.26
N HIS A 288 -1.45 -19.98 10.65
CA HIS A 288 -0.20 -19.26 10.85
C HIS A 288 0.81 -19.76 9.84
N PHE A 289 1.30 -18.86 8.98
CA PHE A 289 2.27 -19.14 7.94
C PHE A 289 3.64 -18.59 8.32
N GLY A 290 4.72 -19.34 8.01
CA GLY A 290 6.07 -18.96 8.39
C GLY A 290 6.20 -18.85 9.91
N THR A 291 5.71 -19.83 10.64
CA THR A 291 5.60 -19.79 12.10
C THR A 291 6.58 -20.75 12.80
N GLU A 292 6.51 -20.78 14.11
CA GLU A 292 7.34 -21.60 14.98
C GLU A 292 7.08 -23.09 14.78
N THR A 293 8.12 -23.91 14.73
CA THR A 293 8.00 -25.37 14.78
C THR A 293 7.67 -25.85 16.20
N THR A 294 8.17 -25.16 17.22
CA THR A 294 7.82 -25.37 18.63
C THR A 294 7.03 -24.17 19.14
N ILE A 295 5.78 -24.37 19.53
CA ILE A 295 4.90 -23.30 20.01
C ILE A 295 5.51 -22.59 21.23
N GLY A 296 5.54 -21.26 21.17
CA GLY A 296 6.04 -20.42 22.25
C GLY A 296 7.57 -20.20 22.23
N ASP A 297 8.25 -20.71 21.21
CA ASP A 297 9.69 -20.50 21.03
C ASP A 297 9.94 -19.82 19.67
N PRO A 298 10.00 -18.48 19.61
CA PRO A 298 10.21 -17.73 18.37
C PRO A 298 11.55 -18.02 17.69
N THR A 299 12.53 -18.59 18.40
CA THR A 299 13.81 -18.97 17.81
C THR A 299 13.71 -20.18 16.88
N THR A 300 12.59 -20.92 16.95
CA THR A 300 12.30 -22.09 16.09
C THR A 300 11.45 -21.70 14.87
N GLN A 301 11.29 -20.42 14.55
CA GLN A 301 10.50 -19.97 13.41
C GLN A 301 11.11 -20.47 12.10
N ASP A 302 10.30 -21.19 11.30
CA ASP A 302 10.65 -21.62 9.93
C ASP A 302 9.77 -20.86 8.93
N PRO A 303 10.34 -20.08 8.01
CA PRO A 303 9.60 -19.31 7.02
C PRO A 303 8.69 -20.10 6.08
N MET A 304 8.85 -21.44 6.02
CA MET A 304 8.06 -22.35 5.18
C MET A 304 7.09 -23.22 5.99
N PHE A 305 7.10 -23.09 7.33
CA PHE A 305 6.27 -23.93 8.20
C PHE A 305 4.88 -23.31 8.36
N VAL A 306 3.86 -24.16 8.32
CA VAL A 306 2.45 -23.79 8.44
C VAL A 306 1.82 -24.53 9.59
N ARG A 307 1.07 -23.82 10.40
CA ARG A 307 0.28 -24.34 11.51
C ARG A 307 -1.14 -23.82 11.42
N PHE A 308 -2.13 -24.67 11.69
CA PHE A 308 -3.53 -24.26 11.71
C PHE A 308 -4.22 -24.69 12.98
N SER A 309 -5.18 -23.89 13.41
CA SER A 309 -5.96 -24.12 14.64
C SER A 309 -6.91 -25.28 14.48
N ASN A 310 -7.50 -25.72 15.58
CA ASN A 310 -8.71 -26.54 15.56
C ASN A 310 -9.88 -25.72 14.98
N GLN A 311 -10.80 -26.40 14.31
CA GLN A 311 -11.98 -25.76 13.69
C GLN A 311 -12.77 -24.96 14.73
N GLU A 312 -13.23 -23.75 14.34
CA GLU A 312 -14.00 -22.82 15.18
C GLU A 312 -13.29 -22.42 16.49
N ASN A 313 -11.99 -22.62 16.61
CA ASN A 313 -11.26 -22.37 17.84
C ASN A 313 -9.91 -21.69 17.60
N LEU A 314 -9.80 -20.44 18.01
CA LEU A 314 -8.60 -19.62 17.88
C LEU A 314 -7.47 -19.99 18.85
N ASN A 315 -7.71 -20.89 19.83
CA ASN A 315 -6.81 -21.14 20.96
C ASN A 315 -6.21 -22.54 21.00
N SER A 316 -6.43 -23.36 19.99
CA SER A 316 -6.01 -24.75 20.00
C SER A 316 -5.20 -25.09 18.76
N TYR A 317 -3.89 -25.23 18.91
CA TYR A 317 -2.95 -25.50 17.83
C TYR A 317 -2.14 -26.78 17.99
N THR A 318 -2.32 -27.49 19.10
CA THR A 318 -1.65 -28.75 19.32
C THR A 318 -2.48 -29.88 18.70
N PRO A 319 -1.95 -30.61 17.71
CA PRO A 319 -2.66 -31.74 17.11
C PRO A 319 -2.95 -32.84 18.12
N THR A 320 -4.18 -33.35 18.12
CA THR A 320 -4.61 -34.50 18.93
C THR A 320 -5.47 -35.43 18.07
N ALA A 321 -5.71 -36.64 18.56
CA ALA A 321 -6.53 -37.62 17.83
C ALA A 321 -8.01 -37.23 17.64
N ILE A 322 -8.48 -36.19 18.36
CA ILE A 322 -9.88 -35.76 18.36
C ILE A 322 -10.12 -34.35 17.88
N ASN A 323 -9.08 -33.60 17.48
CA ASN A 323 -9.20 -32.27 16.95
C ASN A 323 -8.69 -32.19 15.50
N THR A 324 -8.96 -31.09 14.84
CA THR A 324 -8.57 -30.84 13.46
C THR A 324 -7.31 -29.98 13.33
N ALA A 325 -6.69 -29.58 14.45
CA ALA A 325 -5.43 -28.82 14.42
C ALA A 325 -4.30 -29.62 13.77
N GLY A 326 -3.42 -28.95 13.08
CA GLY A 326 -2.33 -29.63 12.39
C GLY A 326 -1.21 -28.71 11.95
N THR A 327 -0.19 -29.33 11.37
CA THR A 327 0.98 -28.64 10.84
C THR A 327 1.47 -29.33 9.57
N PHE A 328 2.09 -28.56 8.69
CA PHE A 328 2.87 -29.05 7.55
C PHE A 328 3.94 -28.04 7.17
N ARG A 329 4.88 -28.48 6.35
CA ARG A 329 5.92 -27.61 5.77
C ARG A 329 5.80 -27.64 4.25
N LEU A 330 5.94 -26.47 3.61
CA LEU A 330 6.03 -26.37 2.15
C LEU A 330 7.45 -26.72 1.68
N ASP A 331 7.55 -27.39 0.53
CA ASP A 331 8.81 -28.00 0.09
C ASP A 331 9.63 -27.11 -0.85
N THR A 332 8.96 -26.24 -1.67
CA THR A 332 9.63 -25.44 -2.70
C THR A 332 9.62 -23.97 -2.35
N GLY A 333 10.81 -23.41 -2.22
CA GLY A 333 11.07 -22.02 -1.85
C GLY A 333 11.85 -21.91 -0.55
N ASN A 334 12.18 -20.67 -0.19
CA ASN A 334 12.89 -20.34 1.04
C ASN A 334 11.96 -19.69 2.07
N GLN A 335 10.90 -19.05 1.61
CA GLN A 335 9.94 -18.34 2.46
C GLN A 335 8.59 -18.18 1.80
N ILE A 336 7.55 -18.20 2.60
CA ILE A 336 6.21 -17.81 2.18
C ILE A 336 6.19 -16.29 2.03
N ARG A 337 5.69 -15.80 0.88
CA ARG A 337 5.64 -14.38 0.53
C ARG A 337 4.26 -13.78 0.62
N ALA A 338 3.22 -14.51 0.18
CA ALA A 338 1.85 -14.03 0.24
C ALA A 338 0.87 -15.17 0.49
N VAL A 339 -0.24 -14.86 1.13
CA VAL A 339 -1.34 -15.80 1.37
C VAL A 339 -2.67 -15.11 1.08
N LEU A 340 -3.58 -15.81 0.42
CA LEU A 340 -4.88 -15.27 0.02
C LEU A 340 -5.98 -16.31 0.19
N GLN A 341 -7.16 -15.84 0.56
CA GLN A 341 -8.37 -16.64 0.55
C GLN A 341 -8.95 -16.69 -0.88
N GLY A 342 -9.01 -17.86 -1.46
CA GLY A 342 -9.81 -18.15 -2.66
C GLY A 342 -11.21 -18.64 -2.29
N LYS A 343 -12.02 -18.97 -3.28
CA LYS A 343 -13.43 -19.37 -3.05
C LYS A 343 -13.58 -20.62 -2.16
N ASP A 344 -12.77 -21.65 -2.43
CA ASP A 344 -12.84 -22.93 -1.71
C ASP A 344 -11.44 -23.46 -1.32
N TYR A 345 -10.44 -22.57 -1.32
CA TYR A 345 -9.05 -22.91 -1.05
C TYR A 345 -8.29 -21.72 -0.48
N VAL A 346 -7.20 -22.00 0.18
CA VAL A 346 -6.19 -20.99 0.54
C VAL A 346 -5.08 -21.08 -0.48
N PHE A 347 -4.74 -19.94 -1.10
CA PHE A 347 -3.66 -19.82 -2.08
C PHE A 347 -2.42 -19.28 -1.38
N VAL A 348 -1.30 -19.98 -1.52
CA VAL A 348 -0.04 -19.62 -0.88
C VAL A 348 1.04 -19.44 -1.93
N LEU A 349 1.69 -18.30 -1.89
CA LEU A 349 2.81 -17.96 -2.75
C LEU A 349 4.10 -17.94 -1.92
N THR A 350 5.09 -18.67 -2.40
CA THR A 350 6.46 -18.57 -1.89
C THR A 350 7.29 -17.63 -2.78
N ASP A 351 8.56 -17.53 -2.50
CA ASP A 351 9.52 -16.84 -3.37
C ASP A 351 9.81 -17.59 -4.69
N LEU A 352 9.38 -18.84 -4.84
CA LEU A 352 9.61 -19.66 -6.05
C LEU A 352 8.35 -20.34 -6.62
N ALA A 353 7.37 -20.66 -5.79
CA ALA A 353 6.27 -21.55 -6.16
C ALA A 353 4.92 -21.07 -5.66
N ALA A 354 3.86 -21.63 -6.25
CA ALA A 354 2.49 -21.43 -5.84
C ALA A 354 1.86 -22.73 -5.35
N TYR A 355 1.09 -22.65 -4.26
CA TYR A 355 0.40 -23.78 -3.63
C TYR A 355 -1.08 -23.49 -3.44
N VAL A 356 -1.87 -24.55 -3.49
CA VAL A 356 -3.27 -24.55 -3.12
C VAL A 356 -3.44 -25.47 -1.90
N ILE A 357 -4.04 -24.94 -0.84
CA ILE A 357 -4.42 -25.68 0.35
C ILE A 357 -5.93 -25.78 0.34
N GLN A 358 -6.45 -27.00 0.40
CA GLN A 358 -7.88 -27.28 0.31
C GLN A 358 -8.32 -28.17 1.45
N PHE A 359 -9.44 -27.83 2.07
CA PHE A 359 -10.06 -28.66 3.10
C PHE A 359 -10.59 -29.97 2.51
N VAL A 360 -10.16 -31.08 3.08
CA VAL A 360 -10.55 -32.43 2.65
C VAL A 360 -11.26 -33.22 3.77
N GLY A 361 -11.23 -32.67 4.99
CA GLY A 361 -11.82 -33.31 6.17
C GLY A 361 -10.93 -34.36 6.81
N PRO A 362 -11.36 -34.88 7.97
CA PRO A 362 -10.61 -35.89 8.69
C PRO A 362 -10.34 -37.15 7.85
N PRO A 363 -9.18 -37.83 8.01
CA PRO A 363 -8.16 -37.58 9.04
C PRO A 363 -7.10 -36.53 8.68
N PHE A 364 -7.05 -36.05 7.45
CA PHE A 364 -5.96 -35.17 6.98
C PHE A 364 -6.25 -33.68 7.12
N THR A 365 -7.49 -33.28 7.37
CA THR A 365 -8.00 -31.93 7.48
C THR A 365 -7.77 -31.10 6.21
N PHE A 366 -6.53 -30.89 5.80
CA PHE A 366 -6.17 -30.16 4.58
C PHE A 366 -5.26 -30.95 3.66
N SER A 367 -5.47 -30.82 2.36
CA SER A 367 -4.54 -31.25 1.32
C SER A 367 -3.72 -30.05 0.82
N VAL A 368 -2.46 -30.29 0.55
CA VAL A 368 -1.53 -29.28 0.02
C VAL A 368 -1.07 -29.72 -1.36
N ARG A 369 -1.22 -28.89 -2.36
CA ARG A 369 -0.82 -29.17 -3.74
C ARG A 369 -0.06 -28.00 -4.32
N GLN A 370 1.14 -28.25 -4.83
CA GLN A 370 1.89 -27.29 -5.65
C GLN A 370 1.22 -27.17 -7.02
N VAL A 371 0.97 -25.96 -7.46
CA VAL A 371 0.27 -25.66 -8.72
C VAL A 371 1.13 -24.88 -9.72
N GLY A 372 2.27 -24.34 -9.28
CA GLY A 372 3.21 -23.62 -10.13
C GLY A 372 4.63 -23.63 -9.57
N THR A 373 5.60 -23.49 -10.47
CA THR A 373 7.03 -23.30 -10.17
C THR A 373 7.56 -22.13 -10.95
N ASN A 374 8.64 -21.48 -10.47
CA ASN A 374 9.22 -20.28 -11.09
C ASN A 374 8.18 -19.18 -11.29
N CYS A 375 7.32 -19.00 -10.29
CA CYS A 375 6.24 -18.04 -10.30
C CYS A 375 6.10 -17.35 -8.92
N GLY A 376 7.23 -17.13 -8.25
CA GLY A 376 7.30 -16.55 -6.93
C GLY A 376 6.64 -15.18 -6.85
N CYS A 377 6.23 -14.78 -5.65
CA CYS A 377 5.63 -13.48 -5.38
C CYS A 377 6.66 -12.50 -4.81
N ILE A 378 6.55 -11.23 -5.20
CA ILE A 378 7.51 -10.21 -4.81
C ILE A 378 7.32 -9.71 -3.37
N GLY A 379 6.10 -9.65 -2.87
CA GLY A 379 5.80 -9.08 -1.54
C GLY A 379 4.54 -9.63 -0.90
N GLN A 380 4.33 -9.28 0.37
CA GLN A 380 3.24 -9.77 1.19
C GLN A 380 1.85 -9.46 0.62
N HIS A 381 1.66 -8.26 0.13
CA HIS A 381 0.40 -7.78 -0.41
C HIS A 381 0.43 -7.60 -1.94
N ALA A 382 1.41 -8.21 -2.63
CA ALA A 382 1.57 -8.08 -4.08
C ALA A 382 0.65 -9.00 -4.91
N ALA A 383 -0.31 -9.65 -4.27
CA ALA A 383 -1.27 -10.56 -4.90
C ALA A 383 -2.71 -10.20 -4.52
N SER A 384 -3.64 -10.42 -5.44
CA SER A 384 -5.08 -10.16 -5.24
C SER A 384 -5.93 -11.27 -5.82
N TYR A 385 -7.00 -11.63 -5.10
CA TYR A 385 -8.04 -12.53 -5.58
C TYR A 385 -9.23 -11.71 -6.10
N VAL A 386 -9.57 -11.88 -7.36
CA VAL A 386 -10.71 -11.19 -7.99
C VAL A 386 -11.31 -12.04 -9.10
N ASN A 387 -12.62 -12.04 -9.20
CA ASN A 387 -13.38 -12.73 -10.26
C ASN A 387 -13.01 -14.23 -10.43
N GLY A 388 -12.69 -14.90 -9.31
CA GLY A 388 -12.36 -16.34 -9.31
C GLY A 388 -10.89 -16.66 -9.64
N ALA A 389 -10.06 -15.67 -9.92
CA ALA A 389 -8.64 -15.84 -10.22
C ALA A 389 -7.74 -15.08 -9.23
N VAL A 390 -6.52 -15.56 -9.05
CA VAL A 390 -5.47 -14.87 -8.29
C VAL A 390 -4.51 -14.23 -9.29
N TYR A 391 -4.22 -12.95 -9.10
CA TYR A 391 -3.24 -12.20 -9.88
C TYR A 391 -2.12 -11.74 -8.98
N TRP A 392 -0.86 -11.84 -9.42
CA TRP A 392 0.27 -11.36 -8.61
C TRP A 392 1.44 -10.86 -9.44
N MET A 393 2.24 -10.00 -8.82
CA MET A 393 3.51 -9.51 -9.35
C MET A 393 4.63 -10.44 -8.91
N SER A 394 5.46 -10.87 -9.86
CA SER A 394 6.56 -11.79 -9.61
C SER A 394 7.82 -11.06 -9.11
N ASN A 395 8.63 -11.77 -8.32
CA ASN A 395 9.95 -11.32 -7.89
C ASN A 395 11.02 -11.38 -9.00
N GLU A 396 10.79 -12.15 -10.04
CA GLU A 396 11.69 -12.28 -11.21
C GLU A 396 11.36 -11.30 -12.34
N GLY A 397 10.33 -10.47 -12.14
CA GLY A 397 9.73 -9.61 -13.16
C GLY A 397 8.52 -10.30 -13.82
N GLY A 398 7.57 -9.47 -14.30
CA GLY A 398 6.34 -9.94 -14.90
C GLY A 398 5.19 -10.21 -13.93
N PHE A 399 4.08 -10.65 -14.49
CA PHE A 399 2.83 -10.89 -13.78
C PHE A 399 2.33 -12.30 -14.08
N PHE A 400 1.64 -12.89 -13.13
CA PHE A 400 1.03 -14.20 -13.25
C PHE A 400 -0.44 -14.18 -12.87
N VAL A 401 -1.17 -15.16 -13.38
CA VAL A 401 -2.56 -15.41 -13.02
C VAL A 401 -2.77 -16.91 -12.73
N TYR A 402 -3.59 -17.21 -11.75
CA TYR A 402 -4.10 -18.53 -11.44
C TYR A 402 -5.62 -18.56 -11.58
N ASP A 403 -6.09 -19.28 -12.56
CA ASP A 403 -7.52 -19.52 -12.86
C ASP A 403 -7.89 -21.02 -12.81
N GLY A 404 -7.11 -21.80 -12.05
CA GLY A 404 -7.07 -23.27 -12.04
C GLY A 404 -5.73 -23.81 -12.52
N THR A 405 -4.99 -23.02 -13.29
CA THR A 405 -3.61 -23.24 -13.71
C THR A 405 -2.81 -21.95 -13.62
N VAL A 406 -1.52 -22.04 -13.29
CA VAL A 406 -0.63 -20.87 -13.29
C VAL A 406 -0.21 -20.53 -14.72
N LYS A 407 -0.38 -19.28 -15.10
CA LYS A 407 -0.01 -18.74 -16.43
C LYS A 407 0.70 -17.41 -16.26
N ALA A 408 1.71 -17.16 -17.08
CA ALA A 408 2.24 -15.80 -17.22
C ALA A 408 1.19 -14.90 -17.88
N LEU A 409 1.07 -13.68 -17.37
CA LEU A 409 0.14 -12.66 -17.87
C LEU A 409 0.92 -11.71 -18.80
N PRO A 410 0.68 -11.72 -20.13
CA PRO A 410 1.40 -10.85 -21.05
C PRO A 410 1.23 -9.38 -20.68
N CYS A 411 2.33 -8.64 -20.62
CA CYS A 411 2.33 -7.25 -20.18
C CYS A 411 3.03 -6.34 -21.21
N LEU A 412 2.29 -5.40 -21.79
CA LEU A 412 2.81 -4.44 -22.77
C LEU A 412 3.52 -3.23 -22.12
N VAL A 413 3.61 -3.21 -20.80
CA VAL A 413 4.33 -2.18 -20.02
C VAL A 413 5.39 -2.80 -19.10
N GLU A 414 5.81 -4.04 -19.37
CA GLU A 414 6.71 -4.82 -18.51
C GLU A 414 8.06 -4.12 -18.31
N ASP A 415 8.72 -3.69 -19.38
CA ASP A 415 9.99 -2.97 -19.31
C ASP A 415 9.88 -1.68 -18.49
N PHE A 416 8.80 -0.95 -18.65
CA PHE A 416 8.54 0.27 -17.88
C PHE A 416 8.42 0.00 -16.38
N VAL A 417 7.83 -1.15 -16.01
CA VAL A 417 7.61 -1.52 -14.60
C VAL A 417 8.86 -2.13 -13.97
N PHE A 418 9.58 -3.00 -14.68
CA PHE A 418 10.64 -3.83 -14.07
C PHE A 418 12.06 -3.43 -14.43
N THR A 419 12.27 -2.66 -15.51
CA THR A 419 13.62 -2.30 -15.95
C THR A 419 14.07 -0.97 -15.38
N THR A 420 15.26 -0.93 -14.78
CA THR A 420 15.88 0.29 -14.24
C THR A 420 17.02 0.82 -15.09
N GLN A 421 17.25 0.22 -16.26
CA GLN A 421 18.32 0.59 -17.19
C GLN A 421 17.86 1.66 -18.20
N ASN A 422 18.82 2.28 -18.87
CA ASN A 422 18.57 3.23 -19.98
C ASN A 422 17.69 4.44 -19.59
N GLY A 423 17.79 4.91 -18.32
CA GLY A 423 17.00 6.05 -17.84
C GLY A 423 15.58 5.71 -17.42
N ASN A 424 15.16 4.44 -17.52
CA ASN A 424 13.89 3.98 -17.01
C ASN A 424 13.93 3.87 -15.48
N LEU A 425 12.88 4.36 -14.82
CA LEU A 425 12.72 4.33 -13.37
C LEU A 425 11.75 3.21 -12.98
N GLY A 426 12.09 1.98 -13.33
CA GLY A 426 11.31 0.81 -12.96
C GLY A 426 11.31 0.54 -11.46
N LEU A 427 10.77 -0.60 -11.05
CA LEU A 427 10.59 -1.00 -9.67
C LEU A 427 11.90 -0.92 -8.85
N ASN A 428 11.80 -0.33 -7.66
CA ASN A 428 12.85 -0.44 -6.65
C ASN A 428 12.76 -1.80 -5.95
N TYR A 429 13.62 -2.74 -6.35
CA TYR A 429 13.64 -4.09 -5.78
C TYR A 429 14.04 -4.12 -4.29
N GLU A 430 14.82 -3.14 -3.82
CA GLU A 430 15.19 -3.04 -2.40
C GLU A 430 13.98 -2.73 -1.51
N SER A 431 12.96 -2.04 -2.05
CA SER A 431 11.73 -1.72 -1.34
C SER A 431 10.53 -2.56 -1.82
N SER A 432 10.77 -3.66 -2.52
CA SER A 432 9.74 -4.49 -3.15
C SER A 432 8.75 -5.13 -2.16
N ALA A 433 9.16 -5.32 -0.90
CA ALA A 433 8.27 -5.80 0.16
C ALA A 433 7.09 -4.86 0.44
N THR A 434 7.15 -3.61 -0.03
CA THR A 434 6.07 -2.62 0.13
C THR A 434 5.02 -2.68 -0.97
N VAL A 435 5.25 -3.42 -2.05
CA VAL A 435 4.30 -3.55 -3.17
C VAL A 435 2.93 -4.00 -2.67
N TYR A 436 1.90 -3.28 -3.10
CA TYR A 436 0.52 -3.55 -2.69
C TYR A 436 -0.38 -3.77 -3.91
N SER A 437 -1.07 -4.88 -3.95
CA SER A 437 -2.05 -5.21 -5.00
C SER A 437 -3.47 -5.08 -4.46
N ALA A 438 -4.37 -4.52 -5.26
CA ALA A 438 -5.78 -4.47 -4.91
C ALA A 438 -6.68 -4.46 -6.15
N PRO A 439 -7.83 -5.12 -6.10
CA PRO A 439 -8.84 -5.02 -7.14
C PRO A 439 -9.61 -3.70 -7.04
N ASN A 440 -10.11 -3.24 -8.20
CA ASN A 440 -11.15 -2.23 -8.31
C ASN A 440 -12.29 -2.83 -9.16
N SER A 441 -13.20 -3.49 -8.50
CA SER A 441 -14.27 -4.25 -9.16
C SER A 441 -15.29 -3.36 -9.89
N LEU A 442 -15.36 -2.06 -9.56
CA LEU A 442 -16.17 -1.08 -10.30
C LEU A 442 -15.78 -0.99 -11.78
N TYR A 443 -14.50 -1.21 -12.09
CA TYR A 443 -13.93 -1.05 -13.42
C TYR A 443 -13.22 -2.29 -13.93
N THR A 444 -13.38 -3.43 -13.26
CA THR A 444 -12.73 -4.69 -13.63
C THR A 444 -11.21 -4.61 -13.70
N GLU A 445 -10.62 -3.91 -12.75
CA GLU A 445 -9.19 -3.62 -12.68
C GLU A 445 -8.51 -4.37 -11.52
N VAL A 446 -7.24 -4.74 -11.72
CA VAL A 446 -6.29 -5.10 -10.67
C VAL A 446 -5.16 -4.09 -10.69
N ASN A 447 -4.91 -3.47 -9.56
CA ASN A 447 -3.87 -2.46 -9.39
C ASN A 447 -2.69 -3.04 -8.63
N TRP A 448 -1.47 -2.70 -9.03
CA TRP A 448 -0.26 -2.90 -8.25
C TRP A 448 0.40 -1.55 -8.01
N PHE A 449 0.44 -1.17 -6.75
CA PHE A 449 1.12 0.04 -6.29
C PHE A 449 2.54 -0.34 -5.90
N TYR A 450 3.54 0.39 -6.41
CA TYR A 450 4.94 0.02 -6.22
C TYR A 450 5.85 1.25 -6.12
N PRO A 451 7.00 1.16 -5.45
CA PRO A 451 8.01 2.20 -5.43
C PRO A 451 8.86 2.14 -6.71
N LYS A 452 9.06 3.26 -7.37
CA LYS A 452 10.01 3.35 -8.50
C LYS A 452 11.45 3.36 -7.99
N SER A 453 12.39 3.13 -8.87
CA SER A 453 13.83 3.24 -8.59
C SER A 453 14.17 4.62 -7.99
N GLY A 454 14.87 4.61 -6.85
CA GLY A 454 15.20 5.80 -6.07
C GLY A 454 14.10 6.27 -5.10
N SER A 455 12.95 5.57 -5.04
CA SER A 455 11.92 5.81 -4.03
C SER A 455 11.85 4.64 -3.06
N GLU A 456 11.78 4.91 -1.77
CA GLU A 456 11.61 3.91 -0.71
C GLU A 456 10.13 3.66 -0.38
N GLN A 457 9.25 4.52 -0.89
CA GLN A 457 7.81 4.46 -0.67
C GLN A 457 7.07 4.38 -2.00
N ILE A 458 5.86 3.83 -1.97
CA ILE A 458 5.01 3.67 -3.13
C ILE A 458 4.70 5.03 -3.78
N ASP A 459 5.00 5.15 -5.07
CA ASP A 459 4.78 6.36 -5.86
C ASP A 459 4.33 6.09 -7.31
N ARG A 460 4.08 4.83 -7.65
CA ARG A 460 3.63 4.38 -8.97
C ARG A 460 2.52 3.34 -8.84
N CYS A 461 1.72 3.25 -9.89
CA CYS A 461 0.70 2.23 -10.05
C CYS A 461 0.74 1.67 -11.47
N VAL A 462 0.63 0.36 -11.59
CA VAL A 462 0.31 -0.32 -12.84
C VAL A 462 -1.01 -1.04 -12.67
N THR A 463 -1.88 -0.90 -13.67
CA THR A 463 -3.25 -1.42 -13.64
C THR A 463 -3.48 -2.36 -14.80
N TYR A 464 -4.07 -3.50 -14.53
CA TYR A 464 -4.54 -4.46 -15.52
C TYR A 464 -6.06 -4.54 -15.48
N ASN A 465 -6.70 -4.24 -16.62
CA ASN A 465 -8.13 -4.51 -16.79
C ASN A 465 -8.31 -5.95 -17.28
N TYR A 466 -8.83 -6.82 -16.40
CA TYR A 466 -8.95 -8.26 -16.69
C TYR A 466 -10.10 -8.62 -17.63
N GLN A 467 -11.01 -7.69 -17.92
CA GLN A 467 -12.07 -7.89 -18.89
C GLN A 467 -11.63 -7.50 -20.30
N GLU A 468 -10.91 -6.40 -20.42
CA GLU A 468 -10.45 -5.87 -21.72
C GLU A 468 -9.04 -6.34 -22.09
N ASN A 469 -8.32 -6.98 -21.16
CA ASN A 469 -6.94 -7.45 -21.32
C ASN A 469 -5.97 -6.31 -21.70
N VAL A 470 -6.07 -5.18 -21.01
CA VAL A 470 -5.26 -3.99 -21.29
C VAL A 470 -4.55 -3.50 -20.05
N TRP A 471 -3.41 -2.86 -20.27
CA TRP A 471 -2.55 -2.30 -19.24
C TRP A 471 -2.55 -0.79 -19.26
N THR A 472 -2.48 -0.18 -18.09
CA THR A 472 -2.22 1.26 -17.92
C THR A 472 -1.22 1.49 -16.80
N THR A 473 -0.58 2.65 -16.82
CA THR A 473 0.35 3.08 -15.77
C THR A 473 -0.07 4.43 -15.22
N SER A 474 0.19 4.67 -13.94
CA SER A 474 -0.18 5.93 -13.30
C SER A 474 0.82 6.29 -12.20
N SER A 475 0.93 7.59 -11.91
CA SER A 475 1.64 8.13 -10.75
C SER A 475 0.79 8.12 -9.46
N LEU A 476 -0.30 7.38 -9.44
CA LEU A 476 -1.16 7.21 -8.27
C LEU A 476 -0.42 6.46 -7.16
N ALA A 477 -0.10 7.16 -6.07
CA ALA A 477 0.55 6.61 -4.89
C ALA A 477 -0.50 6.16 -3.86
N ARG A 478 -0.60 4.86 -3.61
CA ARG A 478 -1.45 4.31 -2.53
C ARG A 478 -0.72 3.20 -1.80
N SER A 479 -0.58 3.37 -0.51
CA SER A 479 0.11 2.38 0.34
C SER A 479 -0.79 1.22 0.74
N THR A 480 -2.11 1.41 0.79
CA THR A 480 -3.13 0.36 0.86
C THR A 480 -4.33 0.75 0.01
N TYR A 481 -5.09 -0.24 -0.42
CA TYR A 481 -6.33 -0.04 -1.17
C TYR A 481 -7.30 -1.17 -0.87
N GLN A 482 -8.53 -0.84 -0.51
CA GLN A 482 -9.61 -1.78 -0.26
C GLN A 482 -10.72 -1.54 -1.27
N ASP A 483 -11.12 -2.58 -1.98
CA ASP A 483 -12.22 -2.51 -2.93
C ASP A 483 -13.56 -2.19 -2.27
N GLN A 484 -14.52 -1.77 -3.07
CA GLN A 484 -15.91 -1.64 -2.64
C GLN A 484 -16.47 -2.98 -2.12
N GLY A 485 -17.48 -2.93 -1.28
CA GLY A 485 -18.16 -4.11 -0.72
C GLY A 485 -18.72 -3.78 0.65
N VAL A 486 -17.88 -3.70 1.66
CA VAL A 486 -18.28 -3.22 2.99
C VAL A 486 -18.66 -1.73 2.93
N PHE A 487 -17.88 -0.94 2.23
CA PHE A 487 -18.19 0.45 1.91
C PHE A 487 -18.65 0.56 0.44
N GLU A 488 -19.43 1.59 0.14
CA GLU A 488 -19.97 1.82 -1.21
C GLU A 488 -18.92 2.20 -2.25
N LYS A 489 -17.77 2.70 -1.78
CA LYS A 489 -16.65 3.17 -2.58
C LYS A 489 -15.36 2.48 -2.13
N PRO A 490 -14.37 2.36 -3.00
CA PRO A 490 -13.05 1.92 -2.59
C PRO A 490 -12.41 2.92 -1.62
N TYR A 491 -11.70 2.41 -0.63
CA TYR A 491 -10.96 3.21 0.35
C TYR A 491 -9.48 2.88 0.28
N ALA A 492 -8.64 3.92 0.38
CA ALA A 492 -7.20 3.78 0.24
C ALA A 492 -6.43 4.71 1.17
N THR A 493 -5.19 4.37 1.47
CA THR A 493 -4.27 5.24 2.19
C THR A 493 -3.18 5.77 1.28
N GLU A 494 -2.77 7.00 1.52
CA GLU A 494 -1.58 7.62 0.94
C GLU A 494 -0.62 7.97 2.05
N TYR A 495 0.64 7.57 1.91
CA TYR A 495 1.67 7.88 2.89
C TYR A 495 2.57 9.01 2.39
N ASN A 496 2.85 9.96 3.26
CA ASN A 496 3.77 11.05 3.00
C ASN A 496 4.77 11.19 4.16
N THR A 497 6.04 11.17 3.85
CA THR A 497 7.14 11.31 4.83
C THR A 497 7.20 12.68 5.48
N THR A 498 6.63 13.72 4.85
CA THR A 498 6.64 15.09 5.36
C THR A 498 5.40 15.43 6.19
N ASP A 499 4.35 14.61 6.11
CA ASP A 499 3.11 14.85 6.85
C ASP A 499 3.29 14.50 8.33
N THR A 500 2.67 15.30 9.19
CA THR A 500 2.68 15.09 10.64
C THR A 500 1.44 14.30 11.06
N PRO A 501 1.57 13.25 11.87
CA PRO A 501 0.42 12.53 12.39
C PRO A 501 -0.39 13.40 13.35
N VAL A 502 -1.71 13.38 13.21
CA VAL A 502 -2.65 14.16 14.04
C VAL A 502 -3.48 13.25 14.95
N PHE A 503 -3.60 11.98 14.59
CA PHE A 503 -4.34 10.99 15.37
C PHE A 503 -3.50 9.72 15.63
N PRO A 504 -3.49 9.16 16.87
CA PRO A 504 -4.07 9.70 18.09
C PRO A 504 -3.42 11.06 18.46
N PRO A 505 -4.04 11.88 19.34
CA PRO A 505 -3.37 13.08 19.80
C PRO A 505 -2.05 12.70 20.48
N ILE A 506 -0.94 13.01 19.80
CA ILE A 506 0.42 12.65 20.24
C ILE A 506 1.09 13.94 20.68
N SER A 507 1.66 13.93 21.87
CA SER A 507 2.46 15.04 22.36
C SER A 507 3.95 14.82 22.00
N GLY A 508 4.62 15.88 21.59
CA GLY A 508 6.05 15.85 21.31
C GLY A 508 6.43 15.13 20.00
N ILE A 509 5.67 15.32 18.94
CA ILE A 509 5.94 14.72 17.63
C ILE A 509 7.20 15.34 17.01
N THR A 510 8.14 14.51 16.61
CA THR A 510 9.35 14.90 15.86
C THR A 510 9.21 14.71 14.35
N ASN A 511 8.09 14.15 13.88
CA ASN A 511 7.82 13.84 12.47
C ASN A 511 8.85 12.86 11.86
N LEU A 512 9.37 11.92 12.67
CA LEU A 512 10.37 10.95 12.20
C LEU A 512 9.82 9.94 11.18
N TYR A 513 8.52 9.65 11.25
CA TYR A 513 7.92 8.54 10.51
C TYR A 513 6.88 8.96 9.48
N GLY A 514 6.62 10.25 9.29
CA GLY A 514 5.57 10.73 8.41
C GLY A 514 4.18 10.28 8.82
N ALA A 515 3.20 10.49 7.95
CA ALA A 515 1.81 10.12 8.22
C ALA A 515 1.08 9.54 7.02
N SER A 516 0.06 8.75 7.29
CA SER A 516 -0.87 8.21 6.28
C SER A 516 -2.20 8.93 6.32
N VAL A 517 -2.69 9.32 5.15
CA VAL A 517 -4.00 9.94 4.92
C VAL A 517 -4.95 8.92 4.33
N TYR A 518 -6.20 8.91 4.76
CA TYR A 518 -7.23 7.98 4.31
C TYR A 518 -8.18 8.65 3.33
N TYR A 519 -8.36 8.05 2.15
CA TYR A 519 -9.19 8.56 1.06
C TYR A 519 -10.29 7.59 0.66
N ALA A 520 -11.45 8.14 0.30
CA ALA A 520 -12.45 7.43 -0.49
C ALA A 520 -12.23 7.73 -1.98
N HIS A 521 -12.20 6.70 -2.80
CA HIS A 521 -11.91 6.75 -4.23
C HIS A 521 -13.19 6.71 -5.07
N GLU A 522 -13.05 7.03 -6.36
CA GLU A 522 -14.14 7.06 -7.35
C GLU A 522 -15.25 8.03 -6.95
N ILE A 523 -14.86 9.20 -6.43
CA ILE A 523 -15.74 10.29 -6.02
C ILE A 523 -15.37 11.55 -6.79
N GLY A 524 -16.31 12.04 -7.60
CA GLY A 524 -16.08 13.25 -8.41
C GLY A 524 -14.97 13.07 -9.46
N ASN A 525 -14.30 14.18 -9.80
CA ASN A 525 -13.30 14.25 -10.85
C ASN A 525 -11.92 14.73 -10.37
N ASP A 526 -11.80 15.09 -9.09
CA ASP A 526 -10.64 15.79 -8.54
C ASP A 526 -10.17 15.14 -7.25
N GLN A 527 -9.00 15.54 -6.83
CA GLN A 527 -8.54 15.31 -5.48
C GLN A 527 -9.14 16.36 -4.55
N VAL A 528 -9.80 15.91 -3.47
CA VAL A 528 -10.30 16.78 -2.41
C VAL A 528 -9.62 16.40 -1.11
N ASN A 529 -8.95 17.34 -0.48
CA ASN A 529 -8.28 17.18 0.82
C ASN A 529 -8.62 18.36 1.75
N SER A 530 -8.02 18.38 2.93
CA SER A 530 -8.22 19.44 3.92
C SER A 530 -7.82 20.84 3.41
N SER A 531 -6.94 20.92 2.43
CA SER A 531 -6.48 22.18 1.81
C SER A 531 -7.39 22.65 0.67
N GLY A 532 -8.36 21.83 0.24
CA GLY A 532 -9.30 22.17 -0.82
C GLY A 532 -9.32 21.17 -1.97
N ARG A 533 -9.83 21.63 -3.10
CA ARG A 533 -10.00 20.85 -4.33
C ARG A 533 -8.85 21.10 -5.29
N THR A 534 -8.19 20.03 -5.76
CA THR A 534 -7.06 20.09 -6.70
C THR A 534 -7.36 19.23 -7.92
N SER A 535 -7.03 19.73 -9.13
CA SER A 535 -7.18 18.97 -10.36
C SER A 535 -6.32 17.71 -10.35
N ILE A 536 -6.89 16.61 -10.85
CA ILE A 536 -6.14 15.43 -11.28
C ILE A 536 -5.79 15.64 -12.75
N ASN A 537 -4.52 15.89 -13.04
CA ASN A 537 -4.03 16.18 -14.39
C ASN A 537 -3.83 14.86 -15.15
N ALA A 538 -4.90 14.38 -15.80
CA ALA A 538 -4.85 13.19 -16.60
C ALA A 538 -4.40 13.50 -18.02
N PHE A 539 -3.58 12.65 -18.60
CA PHE A 539 -3.23 12.73 -20.01
C PHE A 539 -3.08 11.35 -20.65
N ILE A 540 -3.20 11.33 -21.99
CA ILE A 540 -2.90 10.17 -22.82
C ILE A 540 -2.21 10.63 -24.09
N ARG A 541 -1.19 9.88 -24.54
CA ARG A 541 -0.41 10.16 -25.75
C ARG A 541 -0.43 8.95 -26.68
N SER A 542 -0.67 9.21 -27.99
CA SER A 542 -0.61 8.18 -29.02
C SER A 542 0.81 7.91 -29.48
N GLY A 543 1.04 6.74 -30.06
CA GLY A 543 2.16 6.51 -30.98
C GLY A 543 2.06 7.38 -32.22
N ASP A 544 3.13 7.41 -32.98
CA ASP A 544 3.18 8.20 -34.20
C ASP A 544 2.35 7.53 -35.29
N PHE A 545 1.63 8.34 -36.02
CA PHE A 545 0.94 7.91 -37.23
C PHE A 545 1.42 8.73 -38.42
N ASP A 546 1.45 8.07 -39.57
CA ASP A 546 2.02 8.58 -40.80
C ASP A 546 1.13 8.31 -42.04
N ILE A 547 1.65 8.67 -43.19
CA ILE A 547 1.12 8.28 -44.47
C ILE A 547 2.26 7.59 -45.26
N ASP A 548 2.00 6.38 -45.75
CA ASP A 548 2.91 5.62 -46.61
C ASP A 548 4.27 5.35 -45.93
N ASP A 549 4.22 4.77 -44.70
CA ASP A 549 5.40 4.48 -43.84
C ASP A 549 6.34 5.68 -43.60
N GLY A 550 5.78 6.90 -43.53
CA GLY A 550 6.57 8.11 -43.28
C GLY A 550 7.41 8.59 -44.48
N GLU A 551 7.25 7.99 -45.67
CA GLU A 551 7.98 8.45 -46.87
C GLU A 551 7.47 9.79 -47.38
N ILE A 552 6.19 10.09 -47.13
CA ILE A 552 5.50 11.28 -47.63
C ILE A 552 5.17 12.25 -46.49
N PHE A 553 5.43 13.56 -46.73
CA PHE A 553 4.94 14.58 -45.82
C PHE A 553 3.40 14.58 -45.79
N MET A 554 2.87 14.72 -44.61
CA MET A 554 1.44 14.90 -44.35
C MET A 554 1.18 16.36 -44.05
N SER A 555 0.20 16.96 -44.72
CA SER A 555 -0.34 18.29 -44.39
C SER A 555 -1.73 18.14 -43.81
N MET A 556 -1.89 18.45 -42.52
CA MET A 556 -3.16 18.46 -41.84
C MET A 556 -3.72 19.87 -41.72
N LYS A 557 -4.95 20.07 -42.15
CA LYS A 557 -5.63 21.38 -42.14
C LYS A 557 -6.58 21.56 -40.96
N ARG A 558 -7.13 20.48 -40.46
CA ARG A 558 -8.04 20.51 -39.33
C ARG A 558 -8.19 19.12 -38.74
N PHE A 559 -8.64 19.06 -37.49
CA PHE A 559 -9.11 17.84 -36.86
C PHE A 559 -10.47 18.03 -36.17
N MET A 560 -11.18 16.94 -35.98
CA MET A 560 -12.47 16.89 -35.29
C MET A 560 -12.31 16.02 -34.05
N PRO A 561 -12.40 16.61 -32.85
CA PRO A 561 -12.39 15.84 -31.61
C PRO A 561 -13.73 15.10 -31.45
N ASP A 562 -13.70 13.85 -31.01
CA ASP A 562 -14.88 13.04 -30.78
C ASP A 562 -14.83 12.51 -29.35
N TYR A 563 -15.70 13.00 -28.48
CA TYR A 563 -15.80 12.61 -27.09
C TYR A 563 -17.12 11.93 -26.81
N LYS A 564 -17.08 10.79 -26.13
CA LYS A 564 -18.31 10.17 -25.61
C LYS A 564 -18.98 11.08 -24.59
N PHE A 565 -18.16 11.68 -23.72
CA PHE A 565 -18.55 12.79 -22.86
C PHE A 565 -17.34 13.68 -22.56
N LEU A 566 -17.61 14.95 -22.32
CA LEU A 566 -16.66 15.96 -21.88
C LEU A 566 -17.37 16.87 -20.89
N VAL A 567 -16.78 17.01 -19.70
CA VAL A 567 -17.20 17.96 -18.66
C VAL A 567 -16.06 18.93 -18.44
N GLY A 568 -16.35 20.23 -18.49
CA GLY A 568 -15.30 21.25 -18.56
C GLY A 568 -14.62 21.26 -19.93
N ASN A 569 -13.33 21.41 -19.94
CA ASN A 569 -12.49 21.46 -21.13
C ASN A 569 -11.53 20.28 -21.18
N SER A 570 -11.03 19.98 -22.36
CA SER A 570 -9.81 19.20 -22.55
C SER A 570 -8.85 19.95 -23.46
N LYS A 571 -7.59 19.59 -23.43
CA LYS A 571 -6.54 20.14 -24.27
C LYS A 571 -6.03 19.06 -25.21
N VAL A 572 -5.86 19.41 -26.47
CA VAL A 572 -5.25 18.55 -27.48
C VAL A 572 -3.99 19.21 -27.97
N THR A 573 -2.88 18.50 -27.88
CA THR A 573 -1.58 18.92 -28.41
C THR A 573 -1.15 17.93 -29.48
N LEU A 574 -0.65 18.44 -30.59
CA LEU A 574 -0.12 17.65 -31.71
C LEU A 574 1.40 17.77 -31.72
N PHE A 575 2.08 16.65 -31.78
CA PHE A 575 3.52 16.58 -31.94
C PHE A 575 3.83 16.16 -33.36
N ILE A 576 4.74 16.90 -34.00
CA ILE A 576 5.05 16.73 -35.41
C ILE A 576 6.54 16.54 -35.53
N SER A 577 6.97 15.54 -36.27
CA SER A 577 8.39 15.34 -36.59
C SER A 577 8.58 14.92 -38.05
N ASP A 578 9.77 15.21 -38.56
CA ASP A 578 10.17 14.79 -39.90
C ASP A 578 10.89 13.43 -39.86
N TYR A 579 11.51 13.11 -38.72
CA TYR A 579 12.21 11.84 -38.51
C TYR A 579 11.85 11.25 -37.15
N PRO A 580 11.90 9.90 -37.00
CA PRO A 580 11.61 9.23 -35.72
C PRO A 580 12.51 9.64 -34.56
N SER A 581 13.72 10.13 -34.85
CA SER A 581 14.70 10.59 -33.85
C SER A 581 14.59 12.08 -33.48
N ASP A 582 13.68 12.81 -34.12
CA ASP A 582 13.50 14.24 -33.82
C ASP A 582 12.92 14.43 -32.41
N ASP A 583 13.32 15.50 -31.75
CA ASP A 583 12.72 15.94 -30.50
C ASP A 583 11.30 16.48 -30.76
N GLN A 584 10.33 15.60 -30.62
CA GLN A 584 8.92 15.94 -30.80
C GLN A 584 8.39 16.95 -29.77
N GLU A 585 9.02 17.03 -28.60
CA GLU A 585 8.60 17.94 -27.53
C GLU A 585 9.10 19.37 -27.74
N GLY A 586 10.09 19.53 -28.60
CA GLY A 586 10.68 20.86 -28.92
C GLY A 586 9.78 21.81 -29.68
N SER A 587 8.75 21.30 -30.40
CA SER A 587 7.87 22.15 -31.24
C SER A 587 6.43 21.62 -31.27
N PRO A 588 5.73 21.56 -30.14
CA PRO A 588 4.34 21.11 -30.12
C PRO A 588 3.41 22.14 -30.76
N LEU A 589 2.40 21.66 -31.49
CA LEU A 589 1.33 22.50 -32.04
C LEU A 589 0.11 22.43 -31.10
N GLY A 590 -0.21 23.55 -30.48
CA GLY A 590 -1.25 23.67 -29.45
C GLY A 590 -0.68 24.16 -28.11
N PRO A 591 -1.28 23.88 -26.94
CA PRO A 591 -2.50 23.08 -26.76
C PRO A 591 -3.75 23.77 -27.30
N PHE A 592 -4.59 23.03 -27.99
CA PHE A 592 -5.92 23.48 -28.43
C PHE A 592 -6.95 23.16 -27.35
N THR A 593 -7.66 24.17 -26.88
CA THR A 593 -8.75 23.96 -25.90
C THR A 593 -9.98 23.44 -26.61
N ILE A 594 -10.45 22.26 -26.19
CA ILE A 594 -11.64 21.62 -26.69
C ILE A 594 -12.74 21.76 -25.63
N THR A 595 -13.88 22.28 -26.07
CA THR A 595 -15.09 22.43 -25.26
C THR A 595 -16.18 21.51 -25.79
N LYS A 596 -17.27 21.36 -25.04
CA LYS A 596 -18.44 20.57 -25.47
C LYS A 596 -19.06 21.07 -26.79
N THR A 597 -18.80 22.30 -27.18
CA THR A 597 -19.33 22.93 -28.40
C THR A 597 -18.28 23.06 -29.51
N THR A 598 -17.10 22.47 -29.34
CA THR A 598 -16.04 22.51 -30.38
C THR A 598 -16.30 21.43 -31.42
N ASP A 599 -16.77 21.80 -32.59
CA ASP A 599 -17.02 20.87 -33.69
C ASP A 599 -15.74 20.50 -34.46
N LYS A 600 -14.83 21.46 -34.62
CA LYS A 600 -13.57 21.29 -35.34
C LYS A 600 -12.50 22.25 -34.81
N VAL A 601 -11.26 21.89 -35.04
CA VAL A 601 -10.11 22.76 -34.84
C VAL A 601 -9.37 22.88 -36.15
N ASP A 602 -9.29 24.11 -36.66
CA ASP A 602 -8.50 24.41 -37.87
C ASP A 602 -7.03 24.63 -37.46
N THR A 603 -6.10 23.96 -38.14
CA THR A 603 -4.66 23.98 -37.85
C THR A 603 -3.86 23.87 -39.13
N ARG A 604 -2.55 24.00 -39.04
CA ARG A 604 -1.61 23.80 -40.13
C ARG A 604 -0.43 22.99 -39.63
N ALA A 605 -0.59 21.70 -39.63
CA ALA A 605 0.44 20.75 -39.25
C ALA A 605 1.07 20.17 -40.52
N ARG A 606 2.38 20.15 -40.63
CA ARG A 606 3.13 19.54 -41.73
C ARG A 606 4.32 18.78 -41.15
N GLY A 607 4.41 17.52 -41.43
CA GLY A 607 5.49 16.61 -41.00
C GLY A 607 5.27 15.23 -41.57
N ARG A 608 6.20 14.33 -41.33
CA ARG A 608 6.08 12.93 -41.75
C ARG A 608 5.37 12.08 -40.69
N LEU A 609 5.65 12.36 -39.42
CA LEU A 609 5.10 11.68 -38.26
C LEU A 609 4.27 12.66 -37.44
N LEU A 610 3.16 12.17 -36.92
CA LEU A 610 2.27 12.96 -36.08
C LEU A 610 1.75 12.12 -34.94
N SER A 611 1.89 12.61 -33.70
CA SER A 611 1.20 12.03 -32.54
C SER A 611 0.33 13.05 -31.84
N LEU A 612 -0.62 12.58 -31.07
CA LEU A 612 -1.54 13.44 -30.33
C LEU A 612 -1.46 13.17 -28.83
N LYS A 613 -1.55 14.22 -28.03
CA LYS A 613 -1.75 14.18 -26.59
C LYS A 613 -3.08 14.82 -26.24
N ILE A 614 -3.85 14.14 -25.39
CA ILE A 614 -5.10 14.65 -24.83
C ILE A 614 -4.89 14.77 -23.34
N GLU A 615 -5.24 15.92 -22.77
CA GLU A 615 -5.05 16.18 -21.35
C GLU A 615 -6.12 17.12 -20.78
N ASN A 616 -6.21 17.16 -19.46
CA ASN A 616 -6.92 18.20 -18.71
C ASN A 616 -6.00 18.76 -17.63
N ASP A 617 -6.23 19.99 -17.21
CA ASP A 617 -5.42 20.69 -16.20
C ASP A 617 -6.22 21.51 -15.18
N ALA A 618 -7.53 21.57 -15.32
CA ALA A 618 -8.38 22.32 -14.40
C ALA A 618 -9.28 21.41 -13.56
N ALA A 619 -9.65 21.91 -12.39
CA ALA A 619 -10.54 21.19 -11.48
C ALA A 619 -11.96 21.06 -12.07
N GLY A 620 -12.59 19.92 -11.82
CA GLY A 620 -13.91 19.57 -12.33
C GLY A 620 -13.94 18.96 -13.72
N GLU A 621 -12.82 18.95 -14.42
CA GLU A 621 -12.73 18.43 -15.78
C GLU A 621 -12.67 16.90 -15.79
N THR A 622 -13.43 16.29 -16.70
CA THR A 622 -13.36 14.86 -17.01
C THR A 622 -13.76 14.59 -18.43
N TRP A 623 -13.22 13.52 -19.00
CA TRP A 623 -13.43 13.17 -20.38
C TRP A 623 -13.38 11.66 -20.61
N ARG A 624 -14.13 11.19 -21.63
CA ARG A 624 -13.93 9.92 -22.31
C ARG A 624 -13.78 10.18 -23.80
N TYR A 625 -12.62 9.87 -24.32
CA TYR A 625 -12.28 10.12 -25.70
C TYR A 625 -12.76 8.97 -26.59
N GLY A 626 -13.30 9.31 -27.75
CA GLY A 626 -13.80 8.35 -28.73
C GLY A 626 -12.81 8.11 -29.87
N SER A 627 -12.82 8.97 -30.88
CA SER A 627 -11.96 8.79 -32.04
C SER A 627 -11.36 10.11 -32.53
N PHE A 628 -10.23 10.01 -33.23
CA PHE A 628 -9.60 11.17 -33.87
C PHE A 628 -9.89 11.17 -35.36
N ARG A 629 -10.45 12.27 -35.85
CA ARG A 629 -10.72 12.48 -37.27
C ARG A 629 -9.94 13.68 -37.76
N MET A 630 -9.19 13.53 -38.83
CA MET A 630 -8.36 14.58 -39.40
C MET A 630 -8.57 14.73 -40.91
N ASP A 631 -8.45 15.96 -41.37
CA ASP A 631 -8.35 16.32 -42.77
C ASP A 631 -6.86 16.44 -43.11
N ALA A 632 -6.26 15.33 -43.50
CA ALA A 632 -4.86 15.21 -43.83
C ALA A 632 -4.68 14.83 -45.32
N GLN A 633 -3.70 15.42 -45.96
CA GLN A 633 -3.38 15.20 -47.36
C GLN A 633 -1.87 14.94 -47.55
N PRO A 634 -1.49 14.05 -48.48
CA PRO A 634 -0.10 13.95 -48.91
C PRO A 634 0.42 15.30 -49.44
N ASP A 635 1.60 15.71 -49.00
CA ASP A 635 2.22 16.99 -49.35
C ASP A 635 3.66 16.82 -49.90
N GLY A 636 3.84 15.81 -50.74
CA GLY A 636 5.09 15.52 -51.38
C GLY A 636 6.12 14.78 -50.52
N ARG A 637 7.30 14.56 -51.10
CA ARG A 637 8.42 13.85 -50.45
C ARG A 637 9.48 14.81 -49.87
N ARG A 638 9.35 16.09 -50.09
CA ARG A 638 10.27 17.17 -49.66
C ARG A 638 9.50 18.33 -49.07
#